data_48a8e4bda63d32853d89914e7d879bf0
#
_entry.id   48a8e4bda63d32853d89914e7d879bf0
#
_cell.length_a   1.000
_cell.length_b   1.000
_cell.length_c   1.000
_cell.angle_alpha   90.00
_cell.angle_beta   90.00
_cell.angle_gamma   90.00
#
_symmetry.space_group_name_H-M   'P 1'
#
loop_
_entity.id
_entity.type
_entity.pdbx_description
1 polymer ?
#
loop_
_entity_poly.entity_id
_entity_poly.type
_entity_poly.pdbx_seq_one_letter_code
_entity_poly.pdbx_strand_id
1 'polypeptide(L)'
;KSDCTVLTSLQSVNYFIHKMFLAEASRSSGKISLFLQPDHEFVFHLLSTLAPSDTLEVQHILCLNSEDTFTENHELINLKYLHEIFPIYMSGLNYTLWYYYDNIQSHYHNLNVFPCMILTSDAALMCTADGQSGIFYQSGDVIHMLQEMYNTYLEECSQLFLATAFAPDNFSNVFNAVFEVSEDESTFALQPEVCITPFISRQILKEAFNYDLPHSEEILAQAALAFEGNMHRLTDSQTFVYFTADGLLKFAASGRTAEIPEVFYHRFTVEHRIQMLRGVAESCRHGSYRILQKPLNHLPANLHLCIRGNVGTLIFQKYNGEVMLFTIQEYGLLETFLDYLQNMQESSFYSTEEAAAYVEDIILKLENGEL
;
A
#
# COMPACT_ATOMS: atom_id res chain seq x y z
N LYS A 1 -24.89 -35.51 13.08
CA LYS A 1 -24.74 -34.35 12.17
C LYS A 1 -23.67 -34.73 11.14
N SER A 2 -23.93 -34.47 9.86
CA SER A 2 -22.91 -34.66 8.83
C SER A 2 -21.82 -33.64 9.07
N ASP A 3 -20.56 -34.07 9.22
CA ASP A 3 -19.40 -33.21 9.42
C ASP A 3 -18.96 -32.53 8.09
N CYS A 4 -19.77 -32.72 7.03
CA CYS A 4 -19.54 -32.20 5.69
C CYS A 4 -20.87 -31.70 5.10
N THR A 5 -20.83 -30.53 4.44
CA THR A 5 -21.98 -29.92 3.76
C THR A 5 -21.56 -29.52 2.35
N VAL A 6 -22.29 -29.99 1.34
CA VAL A 6 -22.09 -29.60 -0.06
C VAL A 6 -22.81 -28.29 -0.34
N LEU A 7 -22.13 -27.33 -0.93
CA LEU A 7 -22.63 -26.01 -1.29
C LEU A 7 -22.77 -25.93 -2.83
N THR A 8 -23.92 -25.47 -3.30
CA THR A 8 -24.27 -25.51 -4.74
C THR A 8 -24.63 -24.15 -5.32
N SER A 9 -24.29 -23.06 -4.61
CA SER A 9 -24.51 -21.70 -5.11
C SER A 9 -23.55 -20.72 -4.45
N LEU A 10 -23.24 -19.62 -5.14
CA LEU A 10 -22.45 -18.51 -4.63
C LEU A 10 -23.01 -17.99 -3.29
N GLN A 11 -24.33 -17.88 -3.17
CA GLN A 11 -24.98 -17.42 -1.94
C GLN A 11 -24.70 -18.36 -0.76
N SER A 12 -24.73 -19.68 -0.98
CA SER A 12 -24.42 -20.65 0.07
C SER A 12 -22.93 -20.61 0.45
N VAL A 13 -22.03 -20.50 -0.50
CA VAL A 13 -20.59 -20.34 -0.26
C VAL A 13 -20.32 -19.08 0.56
N ASN A 14 -20.81 -17.92 0.12
CA ASN A 14 -20.64 -16.64 0.81
C ASN A 14 -21.25 -16.63 2.21
N TYR A 15 -22.40 -17.29 2.41
CA TYR A 15 -23.01 -17.43 3.73
C TYR A 15 -22.10 -18.19 4.72
N PHE A 16 -21.50 -19.30 4.26
CA PHE A 16 -20.61 -20.07 5.12
C PHE A 16 -19.31 -19.34 5.39
N ILE A 17 -18.73 -18.64 4.40
CA ILE A 17 -17.55 -17.78 4.59
C ILE A 17 -17.84 -16.72 5.65
N HIS A 18 -18.93 -15.97 5.52
CA HIS A 18 -19.33 -14.95 6.49
C HIS A 18 -19.47 -15.52 7.90
N LYS A 19 -20.12 -16.68 8.02
CA LYS A 19 -20.28 -17.36 9.30
C LYS A 19 -18.96 -17.80 9.92
N MET A 20 -18.04 -18.34 9.12
CA MET A 20 -16.69 -18.72 9.55
C MET A 20 -15.92 -17.52 10.08
N PHE A 21 -15.90 -16.41 9.35
CA PHE A 21 -15.16 -15.22 9.70
C PHE A 21 -15.68 -14.55 10.97
N LEU A 22 -17.00 -14.41 11.11
CA LEU A 22 -17.60 -13.87 12.32
C LEU A 22 -17.34 -14.75 13.56
N ALA A 23 -17.40 -16.06 13.40
CA ALA A 23 -17.11 -16.99 14.49
C ALA A 23 -15.64 -16.89 14.92
N GLU A 24 -14.72 -16.78 13.95
CA GLU A 24 -13.30 -16.69 14.24
C GLU A 24 -12.91 -15.32 14.81
N ALA A 25 -13.47 -14.22 14.29
CA ALA A 25 -13.24 -12.87 14.80
C ALA A 25 -13.75 -12.66 16.24
N SER A 26 -14.70 -13.49 16.71
CA SER A 26 -15.22 -13.44 18.09
C SER A 26 -14.35 -14.20 19.11
N ARG A 27 -13.28 -14.86 18.68
CA ARG A 27 -12.36 -15.60 19.55
C ARG A 27 -11.35 -14.68 20.23
N SER A 28 -10.83 -15.09 21.36
CA SER A 28 -9.71 -14.42 22.04
C SER A 28 -8.37 -14.57 21.31
N SER A 29 -8.27 -15.56 20.42
CA SER A 29 -7.14 -15.79 19.51
C SER A 29 -7.71 -16.52 18.29
N GLY A 30 -8.02 -15.77 17.25
CA GLY A 30 -8.59 -16.28 16.00
C GLY A 30 -7.51 -16.36 14.91
N LYS A 31 -7.66 -17.34 14.02
CA LYS A 31 -6.79 -17.49 12.86
C LYS A 31 -7.59 -17.84 11.61
N ILE A 32 -7.41 -17.05 10.56
CA ILE A 32 -7.95 -17.32 9.22
C ILE A 32 -6.80 -17.58 8.28
N SER A 33 -6.77 -18.75 7.64
CA SER A 33 -5.80 -19.08 6.60
C SER A 33 -6.51 -19.16 5.25
N LEU A 34 -6.00 -18.39 4.28
CA LEU A 34 -6.58 -18.22 2.96
C LEU A 34 -5.62 -18.70 1.88
N PHE A 35 -6.10 -19.54 1.00
CA PHE A 35 -5.44 -19.92 -0.24
C PHE A 35 -6.44 -19.69 -1.38
N LEU A 36 -6.46 -18.47 -1.93
CA LEU A 36 -7.41 -18.03 -2.95
C LEU A 36 -6.91 -16.79 -3.68
N GLN A 37 -7.56 -16.46 -4.79
CA GLN A 37 -7.26 -15.27 -5.56
C GLN A 37 -8.25 -14.13 -5.24
N PRO A 38 -7.85 -12.86 -5.44
CA PRO A 38 -8.70 -11.69 -5.19
C PRO A 38 -9.98 -11.61 -6.05
N ASP A 39 -10.13 -12.48 -7.04
CA ASP A 39 -11.40 -12.61 -7.81
C ASP A 39 -12.61 -12.95 -6.91
N HIS A 40 -12.37 -13.45 -5.71
CA HIS A 40 -13.37 -13.61 -4.67
C HIS A 40 -13.65 -12.29 -3.92
N GLU A 41 -14.16 -11.27 -4.61
CA GLU A 41 -14.42 -9.91 -4.09
C GLU A 41 -15.14 -9.91 -2.73
N PHE A 42 -16.10 -10.85 -2.53
CA PHE A 42 -16.84 -10.97 -1.28
C PHE A 42 -15.92 -11.21 -0.07
N VAL A 43 -14.89 -12.05 -0.21
CA VAL A 43 -13.95 -12.38 0.87
C VAL A 43 -13.14 -11.13 1.25
N PHE A 44 -12.63 -10.41 0.26
CA PHE A 44 -11.80 -9.22 0.46
C PHE A 44 -12.61 -8.06 1.04
N HIS A 45 -13.82 -7.85 0.53
CA HIS A 45 -14.75 -6.88 1.10
C HIS A 45 -15.09 -7.22 2.56
N LEU A 46 -15.37 -8.48 2.86
CA LEU A 46 -15.67 -8.91 4.23
C LEU A 46 -14.48 -8.67 5.17
N LEU A 47 -13.26 -9.04 4.76
CA LEU A 47 -12.04 -8.79 5.55
C LEU A 47 -11.80 -7.31 5.79
N SER A 48 -11.98 -6.46 4.78
CA SER A 48 -11.78 -5.01 4.91
C SER A 48 -12.80 -4.33 5.83
N THR A 49 -13.94 -4.98 6.09
CA THR A 49 -15.02 -4.48 6.97
C THR A 49 -15.00 -5.10 8.38
N LEU A 50 -14.17 -6.11 8.64
CA LEU A 50 -13.97 -6.63 9.98
C LEU A 50 -13.34 -5.55 10.87
N ALA A 51 -13.79 -5.50 12.12
CA ALA A 51 -13.21 -4.58 13.08
C ALA A 51 -11.72 -4.85 13.27
N PRO A 52 -10.89 -3.80 13.42
CA PRO A 52 -9.47 -3.97 13.76
C PRO A 52 -9.35 -4.84 15.00
N SER A 53 -8.48 -5.84 14.97
CA SER A 53 -8.31 -6.78 16.07
C SER A 53 -6.88 -7.29 16.11
N ASP A 54 -6.25 -7.11 17.26
CA ASP A 54 -4.93 -7.70 17.55
C ASP A 54 -5.03 -9.21 17.85
N THR A 55 -6.24 -9.73 18.03
CA THR A 55 -6.50 -11.12 18.38
C THR A 55 -6.85 -12.00 17.17
N LEU A 56 -7.09 -11.41 16.00
CA LEU A 56 -7.37 -12.12 14.76
C LEU A 56 -6.19 -12.02 13.82
N GLU A 57 -5.54 -13.14 13.55
CA GLU A 57 -4.49 -13.27 12.54
C GLU A 57 -5.09 -13.76 11.23
N VAL A 58 -4.75 -13.10 10.12
CA VAL A 58 -5.13 -13.53 8.77
C VAL A 58 -3.86 -13.77 7.95
N GLN A 59 -3.67 -15.01 7.52
CA GLN A 59 -2.59 -15.41 6.62
C GLN A 59 -3.18 -15.75 5.24
N HIS A 60 -2.64 -15.16 4.19
CA HIS A 60 -3.15 -15.34 2.84
C HIS A 60 -2.02 -15.74 1.88
N ILE A 61 -2.21 -16.85 1.16
CA ILE A 61 -1.36 -17.29 0.06
C ILE A 61 -2.01 -16.89 -1.25
N LEU A 62 -1.30 -16.09 -2.04
CA LEU A 62 -1.69 -15.55 -3.32
C LEU A 62 -0.81 -16.13 -4.43
N CYS A 63 -1.40 -16.54 -5.55
CA CYS A 63 -0.66 -16.80 -6.76
C CYS A 63 -0.49 -15.50 -7.56
N LEU A 64 0.76 -15.14 -7.88
CA LEU A 64 1.06 -14.09 -8.84
C LEU A 64 1.25 -14.71 -10.23
N ASN A 65 0.85 -13.98 -11.26
CA ASN A 65 1.00 -14.47 -12.62
C ASN A 65 2.45 -14.34 -13.07
N SER A 66 3.04 -15.47 -13.51
CA SER A 66 4.44 -15.54 -13.93
C SER A 66 4.73 -14.85 -15.28
N GLU A 67 3.69 -14.54 -16.07
CA GLU A 67 3.79 -13.95 -17.41
C GLU A 67 3.11 -12.56 -17.49
N ASP A 68 3.09 -11.80 -16.41
CA ASP A 68 2.46 -10.47 -16.37
C ASP A 68 3.33 -9.46 -17.11
N THR A 69 3.36 -9.58 -18.45
CA THR A 69 4.04 -8.64 -19.33
C THR A 69 3.04 -7.62 -19.88
N PHE A 70 3.48 -6.36 -19.98
CA PHE A 70 2.74 -5.27 -20.61
C PHE A 70 2.50 -5.61 -22.10
N THR A 71 1.34 -6.14 -22.43
CA THR A 71 0.85 -6.16 -23.79
C THR A 71 -0.32 -5.20 -23.90
N GLU A 72 -0.46 -4.50 -25.02
CA GLU A 72 -1.36 -3.36 -25.25
C GLU A 72 -2.85 -3.55 -24.85
N ASN A 73 -3.27 -4.74 -24.43
CA ASN A 73 -4.64 -5.07 -24.05
C ASN A 73 -4.76 -5.90 -22.76
N HIS A 74 -3.71 -6.14 -22.00
CA HIS A 74 -3.79 -6.87 -20.73
C HIS A 74 -3.86 -5.91 -19.55
N GLU A 75 -4.97 -5.97 -18.81
CA GLU A 75 -5.02 -5.47 -17.43
C GLU A 75 -3.87 -6.15 -16.66
N LEU A 76 -3.07 -5.37 -15.97
CA LEU A 76 -2.01 -5.88 -15.09
C LEU A 76 -2.68 -6.65 -13.95
N ILE A 77 -2.77 -7.98 -14.09
CA ILE A 77 -3.49 -8.85 -13.15
C ILE A 77 -2.92 -8.69 -11.73
N ASN A 78 -1.59 -8.68 -11.60
CA ASN A 78 -0.95 -8.54 -10.30
C ASN A 78 -1.28 -7.17 -9.65
N LEU A 79 -1.36 -6.10 -10.42
CA LEU A 79 -1.73 -4.77 -9.93
C LEU A 79 -3.21 -4.70 -9.50
N LYS A 80 -4.10 -5.33 -10.28
CA LYS A 80 -5.52 -5.47 -9.92
C LYS A 80 -5.69 -6.22 -8.59
N TYR A 81 -4.94 -7.29 -8.40
CA TYR A 81 -4.98 -8.05 -7.16
C TYR A 81 -4.55 -7.22 -5.94
N LEU A 82 -3.51 -6.40 -6.09
CA LEU A 82 -3.10 -5.49 -5.03
C LEU A 82 -4.16 -4.45 -4.69
N HIS A 83 -4.89 -3.94 -5.68
CA HIS A 83 -6.00 -3.01 -5.46
C HIS A 83 -7.05 -3.58 -4.50
N GLU A 84 -7.41 -4.86 -4.67
CA GLU A 84 -8.37 -5.55 -3.80
C GLU A 84 -7.81 -5.84 -2.39
N ILE A 85 -6.49 -5.99 -2.26
CA ILE A 85 -5.82 -6.36 -1.01
C ILE A 85 -5.53 -5.14 -0.12
N PHE A 86 -5.16 -3.99 -0.69
CA PHE A 86 -4.81 -2.80 0.07
C PHE A 86 -5.86 -2.36 1.10
N PRO A 87 -7.18 -2.39 0.83
CA PRO A 87 -8.20 -2.04 1.83
C PRO A 87 -8.12 -2.88 3.11
N ILE A 88 -7.66 -4.13 3.03
CA ILE A 88 -7.49 -5.01 4.20
C ILE A 88 -6.35 -4.51 5.08
N TYR A 89 -5.21 -4.15 4.48
CA TYR A 89 -4.10 -3.56 5.22
C TYR A 89 -4.51 -2.25 5.92
N MET A 90 -5.34 -1.45 5.26
CA MET A 90 -5.83 -0.19 5.80
C MET A 90 -6.84 -0.37 6.93
N SER A 91 -7.58 -1.49 6.96
CA SER A 91 -8.55 -1.79 8.02
C SER A 91 -7.90 -1.99 9.40
N GLY A 92 -6.59 -2.26 9.44
CA GLY A 92 -5.87 -2.51 10.68
C GLY A 92 -5.93 -3.95 11.17
N LEU A 93 -6.42 -4.88 10.35
CA LEU A 93 -6.30 -6.31 10.63
C LEU A 93 -4.83 -6.74 10.65
N ASN A 94 -4.50 -7.72 11.49
CA ASN A 94 -3.21 -8.41 11.44
C ASN A 94 -3.22 -9.38 10.25
N TYR A 95 -2.90 -8.83 9.08
CA TYR A 95 -2.97 -9.52 7.79
C TYR A 95 -1.57 -9.64 7.19
N THR A 96 -1.20 -10.87 6.80
CA THR A 96 0.08 -11.18 6.16
C THR A 96 -0.16 -11.86 4.81
N LEU A 97 0.43 -11.30 3.76
CA LEU A 97 0.33 -11.80 2.40
C LEU A 97 1.60 -12.53 2.00
N TRP A 98 1.41 -13.77 1.54
CA TRP A 98 2.45 -14.64 1.00
C TRP A 98 2.17 -14.90 -0.47
N TYR A 99 3.17 -15.13 -1.28
CA TYR A 99 3.01 -15.36 -2.71
C TYR A 99 3.88 -16.48 -3.24
N TYR A 100 3.43 -17.03 -4.36
CA TYR A 100 4.20 -17.89 -5.26
C TYR A 100 3.83 -17.53 -6.70
N TYR A 101 4.65 -17.97 -7.67
CA TYR A 101 4.39 -17.76 -9.09
C TYR A 101 3.85 -19.00 -9.77
N ASP A 102 2.81 -18.82 -10.57
CA ASP A 102 2.29 -19.85 -11.48
C ASP A 102 1.48 -19.23 -12.62
N ASN A 103 1.03 -20.05 -13.58
CA ASN A 103 0.06 -19.66 -14.59
C ASN A 103 -1.36 -19.74 -14.00
N ILE A 104 -1.88 -18.60 -13.55
CA ILE A 104 -3.19 -18.51 -12.88
C ILE A 104 -4.30 -19.07 -13.76
N GLN A 105 -4.33 -18.72 -15.04
CA GLN A 105 -5.40 -19.15 -15.94
C GLN A 105 -5.41 -20.66 -16.12
N SER A 106 -4.26 -21.28 -16.31
CA SER A 106 -4.17 -22.72 -16.54
C SER A 106 -4.35 -23.53 -15.26
N HIS A 107 -3.65 -23.18 -14.21
CA HIS A 107 -3.57 -24.00 -13.01
C HIS A 107 -4.66 -23.67 -11.99
N TYR A 108 -5.00 -22.42 -11.80
CA TYR A 108 -6.02 -22.03 -10.84
C TYR A 108 -7.44 -22.16 -11.43
N HIS A 109 -7.70 -21.55 -12.59
CA HIS A 109 -9.06 -21.54 -13.16
C HIS A 109 -9.44 -22.82 -13.93
N ASN A 110 -8.52 -23.45 -14.64
CA ASN A 110 -8.87 -24.53 -15.56
C ASN A 110 -8.60 -25.95 -15.04
N LEU A 111 -7.53 -26.16 -14.28
CA LEU A 111 -7.10 -27.50 -13.89
C LEU A 111 -7.52 -27.92 -12.48
N ASN A 112 -7.71 -26.99 -11.56
CA ASN A 112 -8.10 -27.29 -10.19
C ASN A 112 -9.63 -27.25 -10.03
N VAL A 113 -10.19 -28.29 -9.44
CA VAL A 113 -11.64 -28.36 -9.17
C VAL A 113 -12.03 -27.45 -8.00
N PHE A 114 -11.22 -27.43 -6.92
CA PHE A 114 -11.38 -26.59 -5.75
C PHE A 114 -10.08 -25.87 -5.43
N PRO A 115 -9.74 -24.83 -6.20
CA PRO A 115 -8.48 -24.10 -6.01
C PRO A 115 -8.50 -23.18 -4.78
N CYS A 116 -9.68 -22.90 -4.23
CA CYS A 116 -9.86 -22.03 -3.08
C CYS A 116 -9.96 -22.84 -1.81
N MET A 117 -9.20 -22.45 -0.79
CA MET A 117 -9.25 -23.03 0.54
C MET A 117 -9.30 -21.92 1.59
N ILE A 118 -10.25 -22.02 2.48
CA ILE A 118 -10.43 -21.11 3.62
C ILE A 118 -10.49 -21.96 4.89
N LEU A 119 -9.57 -21.70 5.82
CA LEU A 119 -9.47 -22.43 7.07
C LEU A 119 -9.64 -21.48 8.26
N THR A 120 -10.33 -21.96 9.27
CA THR A 120 -10.44 -21.36 10.59
C THR A 120 -10.18 -22.42 11.65
N SER A 121 -10.23 -22.06 12.93
CA SER A 121 -9.97 -23.01 14.03
C SER A 121 -10.93 -24.23 14.03
N ASP A 122 -12.19 -24.04 13.61
CA ASP A 122 -13.25 -25.06 13.74
C ASP A 122 -13.92 -25.43 12.41
N ALA A 123 -13.47 -24.85 11.30
CA ALA A 123 -14.10 -25.08 10.01
C ALA A 123 -13.12 -24.96 8.84
N ALA A 124 -13.41 -25.69 7.79
CA ALA A 124 -12.72 -25.57 6.51
C ALA A 124 -13.74 -25.47 5.39
N LEU A 125 -13.43 -24.65 4.39
CA LEU A 125 -14.22 -24.52 3.18
C LEU A 125 -13.29 -24.61 1.97
N MET A 126 -13.62 -25.50 1.04
CA MET A 126 -13.00 -25.60 -0.28
C MET A 126 -14.04 -25.26 -1.34
N CYS A 127 -13.69 -24.40 -2.31
CA CYS A 127 -14.65 -24.01 -3.34
C CYS A 127 -13.98 -23.83 -4.72
N THR A 128 -14.84 -23.81 -5.73
CA THR A 128 -14.46 -23.51 -7.12
C THR A 128 -13.93 -22.08 -7.24
N ALA A 129 -13.15 -21.80 -8.27
CA ALA A 129 -12.59 -20.47 -8.54
C ALA A 129 -13.66 -19.37 -8.64
N ASP A 130 -14.85 -19.69 -9.15
CA ASP A 130 -15.98 -18.77 -9.27
C ASP A 130 -16.91 -18.73 -8.02
N GLY A 131 -16.58 -19.50 -6.98
CA GLY A 131 -17.36 -19.60 -5.76
C GLY A 131 -18.76 -20.23 -5.91
N GLN A 132 -19.10 -20.82 -7.07
CA GLN A 132 -20.44 -21.36 -7.33
C GLN A 132 -20.69 -22.71 -6.62
N SER A 133 -19.64 -23.42 -6.29
CA SER A 133 -19.73 -24.71 -5.63
C SER A 133 -18.63 -24.88 -4.58
N GLY A 134 -18.93 -25.62 -3.52
CA GLY A 134 -17.94 -25.86 -2.48
C GLY A 134 -18.33 -26.97 -1.52
N ILE A 135 -17.41 -27.29 -0.65
CA ILE A 135 -17.59 -28.26 0.43
C ILE A 135 -17.13 -27.62 1.73
N PHE A 136 -18.04 -27.58 2.70
CA PHE A 136 -17.79 -27.09 4.04
C PHE A 136 -17.60 -28.26 5.00
N TYR A 137 -16.54 -28.23 5.80
CA TYR A 137 -16.17 -29.26 6.77
C TYR A 137 -16.14 -28.71 8.18
N GLN A 138 -16.61 -29.53 9.14
CA GLN A 138 -16.48 -29.31 10.59
C GLN A 138 -15.81 -30.49 11.30
N SER A 139 -15.24 -31.43 10.53
CA SER A 139 -14.48 -32.55 11.08
C SER A 139 -13.09 -32.09 11.50
N GLY A 140 -12.72 -32.30 12.76
CA GLY A 140 -11.40 -31.96 13.30
C GLY A 140 -10.26 -32.60 12.53
N ASP A 141 -10.40 -33.86 12.14
CA ASP A 141 -9.37 -34.59 11.38
C ASP A 141 -9.14 -33.97 9.99
N VAL A 142 -10.24 -33.57 9.31
CA VAL A 142 -10.15 -32.91 8.00
C VAL A 142 -9.52 -31.52 8.13
N ILE A 143 -9.91 -30.76 9.14
CA ILE A 143 -9.36 -29.41 9.38
C ILE A 143 -7.87 -29.51 9.68
N HIS A 144 -7.46 -30.44 10.55
CA HIS A 144 -6.06 -30.66 10.87
C HIS A 144 -5.22 -31.02 9.63
N MET A 145 -5.69 -31.97 8.83
CA MET A 145 -5.03 -32.37 7.60
C MET A 145 -4.87 -31.18 6.62
N LEU A 146 -5.93 -30.38 6.42
CA LEU A 146 -5.89 -29.23 5.54
C LEU A 146 -4.99 -28.13 6.08
N GLN A 147 -4.90 -27.94 7.40
CA GLN A 147 -3.98 -27.01 8.03
C GLN A 147 -2.51 -27.41 7.86
N GLU A 148 -2.21 -28.73 7.96
CA GLU A 148 -0.86 -29.24 7.67
C GLU A 148 -0.48 -29.01 6.20
N MET A 149 -1.40 -29.26 5.27
CA MET A 149 -1.19 -28.97 3.85
C MET A 149 -0.95 -27.49 3.61
N TYR A 150 -1.76 -26.60 4.21
CA TYR A 150 -1.60 -25.16 4.11
C TYR A 150 -0.22 -24.70 4.62
N ASN A 151 0.21 -25.21 5.77
CA ASN A 151 1.54 -24.88 6.34
C ASN A 151 2.67 -25.35 5.43
N THR A 152 2.55 -26.52 4.79
CA THR A 152 3.53 -27.00 3.81
C THR A 152 3.61 -26.07 2.60
N TYR A 153 2.46 -25.58 2.09
CA TYR A 153 2.46 -24.60 0.99
C TYR A 153 3.06 -23.27 1.43
N LEU A 154 2.78 -22.84 2.66
CA LEU A 154 3.31 -21.59 3.19
C LEU A 154 4.84 -21.58 3.29
N GLU A 155 5.45 -22.73 3.59
CA GLU A 155 6.91 -22.89 3.65
C GLU A 155 7.60 -22.69 2.28
N GLU A 156 6.87 -22.94 1.18
CA GLU A 156 7.35 -22.73 -0.20
C GLU A 156 7.06 -21.31 -0.73
N CYS A 157 6.32 -20.51 0.02
CA CYS A 157 5.95 -19.15 -0.36
C CYS A 157 6.90 -18.12 0.24
N SER A 158 6.99 -16.96 -0.42
CA SER A 158 7.69 -15.78 0.09
C SER A 158 6.70 -14.73 0.58
N GLN A 159 7.05 -13.98 1.60
CA GLN A 159 6.23 -12.86 2.06
C GLN A 159 6.34 -11.72 1.07
N LEU A 160 5.19 -11.14 0.65
CA LEU A 160 5.16 -10.10 -0.38
C LEU A 160 5.60 -8.75 0.16
N PHE A 161 5.16 -8.40 1.37
CA PHE A 161 5.47 -7.12 2.00
C PHE A 161 6.05 -7.32 3.39
N LEU A 162 7.13 -6.58 3.70
CA LEU A 162 7.57 -6.36 5.08
C LEU A 162 6.90 -5.10 5.62
N ALA A 163 6.04 -5.26 6.62
CA ALA A 163 5.33 -4.17 7.27
C ALA A 163 6.09 -3.65 8.49
N THR A 164 6.29 -2.34 8.58
CA THR A 164 6.90 -1.68 9.73
C THR A 164 6.07 -0.46 10.10
N ALA A 165 5.72 -0.32 11.39
CA ALA A 165 5.07 0.89 11.88
C ALA A 165 6.05 2.07 11.83
N PHE A 166 5.63 3.19 11.25
CA PHE A 166 6.42 4.41 11.22
C PHE A 166 6.19 5.19 12.52
N ALA A 167 6.91 4.80 13.54
CA ALA A 167 6.83 5.34 14.90
C ALA A 167 8.23 5.75 15.42
N PRO A 168 8.32 6.58 16.47
CA PRO A 168 9.59 7.02 17.02
C PRO A 168 10.55 5.88 17.39
N ASP A 169 10.04 4.80 17.96
CA ASP A 169 10.84 3.63 18.36
C ASP A 169 11.41 2.84 17.17
N ASN A 170 10.82 3.00 15.98
CA ASN A 170 11.24 2.32 14.74
C ASN A 170 11.84 3.29 13.72
N PHE A 171 12.07 4.54 14.08
CA PHE A 171 12.46 5.59 13.14
C PHE A 171 13.71 5.21 12.35
N SER A 172 14.78 4.75 13.00
CA SER A 172 16.03 4.37 12.33
C SER A 172 15.84 3.23 11.33
N ASN A 173 15.01 2.23 11.64
CA ASN A 173 14.73 1.11 10.73
C ASN A 173 13.96 1.58 9.49
N VAL A 174 12.92 2.39 9.69
CA VAL A 174 12.14 2.98 8.60
C VAL A 174 13.01 3.90 7.75
N PHE A 175 13.81 4.72 8.41
CA PHE A 175 14.73 5.63 7.77
C PHE A 175 15.71 4.89 6.83
N ASN A 176 16.38 3.88 7.34
CA ASN A 176 17.31 3.09 6.55
C ASN A 176 16.60 2.40 5.36
N ALA A 177 15.43 1.84 5.57
CA ALA A 177 14.66 1.20 4.50
C ALA A 177 14.26 2.17 3.36
N VAL A 178 14.04 3.45 3.66
CA VAL A 178 13.60 4.45 2.67
C VAL A 178 14.76 5.21 2.05
N PHE A 179 15.84 5.46 2.80
CA PHE A 179 16.87 6.42 2.43
C PHE A 179 18.27 5.82 2.16
N GLU A 180 18.56 4.59 2.62
CA GLU A 180 19.83 3.91 2.33
C GLU A 180 19.88 3.28 0.93
N VAL A 181 19.61 4.07 -0.10
CA VAL A 181 19.70 3.62 -1.50
C VAL A 181 20.78 4.41 -2.24
N SER A 182 21.42 3.77 -3.24
CA SER A 182 22.53 4.39 -3.98
C SER A 182 22.12 5.74 -4.61
N GLU A 183 23.07 6.67 -4.67
CA GLU A 183 22.82 8.04 -5.14
C GLU A 183 22.51 8.13 -6.64
N ASP A 184 22.89 7.10 -7.42
CA ASP A 184 22.82 7.10 -8.88
C ASP A 184 21.52 6.53 -9.46
N GLU A 185 20.52 6.18 -8.63
CA GLU A 185 19.30 5.51 -9.09
C GLU A 185 18.10 6.46 -9.24
N SER A 186 17.36 6.30 -10.33
CA SER A 186 16.13 7.05 -10.58
C SER A 186 15.07 6.76 -9.50
N THR A 187 14.35 7.81 -9.11
CA THR A 187 13.26 7.73 -8.15
C THR A 187 11.94 8.06 -8.83
N PHE A 188 10.96 7.18 -8.67
CA PHE A 188 9.57 7.40 -9.08
C PHE A 188 8.67 7.38 -7.86
N ALA A 189 7.92 8.45 -7.66
CA ALA A 189 6.93 8.53 -6.59
C ALA A 189 5.54 8.80 -7.19
N LEU A 190 4.56 8.02 -6.76
CA LEU A 190 3.16 8.22 -7.07
C LEU A 190 2.39 8.32 -5.76
N GLN A 191 1.74 9.45 -5.53
CA GLN A 191 1.11 9.69 -4.23
C GLN A 191 -0.08 10.64 -4.36
N PRO A 192 -1.08 10.55 -3.47
CA PRO A 192 -2.22 11.45 -3.51
C PRO A 192 -1.84 12.88 -3.14
N GLU A 193 -0.94 13.07 -2.17
CA GLU A 193 -0.45 14.37 -1.71
C GLU A 193 0.86 14.75 -2.41
N VAL A 194 1.21 16.02 -2.40
CA VAL A 194 2.49 16.47 -2.94
C VAL A 194 3.65 16.01 -2.04
N CYS A 195 4.70 15.46 -2.60
CA CYS A 195 5.93 15.15 -1.87
C CYS A 195 6.65 16.44 -1.50
N ILE A 196 6.69 16.75 -0.21
CA ILE A 196 7.31 17.99 0.29
C ILE A 196 8.65 17.75 0.97
N THR A 197 9.02 16.51 1.22
CA THR A 197 10.25 16.15 1.96
C THR A 197 11.53 16.72 1.35
N PRO A 198 11.70 16.81 0.01
CA PRO A 198 12.87 17.44 -0.60
C PRO A 198 12.99 18.95 -0.36
N PHE A 199 11.89 19.61 -0.01
CA PHE A 199 11.84 21.08 0.19
C PHE A 199 11.88 21.47 1.66
N ILE A 200 11.99 20.51 2.57
CA ILE A 200 12.15 20.77 4.02
C ILE A 200 13.60 21.16 4.27
N SER A 201 13.86 22.46 4.38
CA SER A 201 15.18 22.97 4.76
C SER A 201 15.52 22.61 6.21
N ARG A 202 16.81 22.64 6.57
CA ARG A 202 17.25 22.47 7.98
C ARG A 202 16.54 23.41 8.95
N GLN A 203 16.23 24.62 8.50
CA GLN A 203 15.52 25.60 9.34
C GLN A 203 14.08 25.16 9.55
N ILE A 204 13.35 24.86 8.49
CA ILE A 204 11.95 24.36 8.58
C ILE A 204 11.89 23.09 9.43
N LEU A 205 12.82 22.16 9.22
CA LEU A 205 12.89 20.93 10.01
C LEU A 205 13.03 21.23 11.49
N LYS A 206 13.97 22.12 11.90
CA LYS A 206 14.17 22.48 13.31
C LYS A 206 12.98 23.21 13.92
N GLU A 207 12.33 24.09 13.15
CA GLU A 207 11.20 24.88 13.65
C GLU A 207 9.90 24.03 13.78
N ALA A 208 9.73 23.05 12.91
CA ALA A 208 8.56 22.19 12.93
C ALA A 208 8.73 20.91 13.75
N PHE A 209 9.95 20.50 14.10
CA PHE A 209 10.22 19.23 14.78
C PHE A 209 9.61 19.17 16.18
N ASN A 210 9.10 17.99 16.56
CA ASN A 210 8.59 17.74 17.91
C ASN A 210 9.73 17.27 18.83
N TYR A 211 10.25 18.17 19.65
CA TYR A 211 11.34 17.91 20.59
C TYR A 211 10.94 17.10 21.83
N ASP A 212 9.64 16.86 22.05
CA ASP A 212 9.15 16.06 23.17
C ASP A 212 9.28 14.54 22.93
N LEU A 213 9.79 14.15 21.76
CA LEU A 213 9.99 12.74 21.41
C LEU A 213 11.17 12.11 22.16
N PRO A 214 11.09 10.81 22.51
CA PRO A 214 12.26 10.04 22.88
C PRO A 214 13.31 10.09 21.77
N HIS A 215 14.59 10.21 22.13
CA HIS A 215 15.71 10.27 21.17
C HIS A 215 15.58 11.38 20.10
N SER A 216 14.95 12.51 20.46
CA SER A 216 14.64 13.61 19.54
C SER A 216 15.88 14.16 18.81
N GLU A 217 17.05 14.27 19.45
CA GLU A 217 18.28 14.76 18.82
C GLU A 217 18.80 13.79 17.73
N GLU A 218 18.72 12.48 17.99
CA GLU A 218 19.15 11.45 17.05
C GLU A 218 18.21 11.39 15.83
N ILE A 219 16.89 11.38 16.09
CA ILE A 219 15.85 11.42 15.04
C ILE A 219 16.03 12.68 14.16
N LEU A 220 16.22 13.85 14.77
CA LEU A 220 16.41 15.11 14.07
C LEU A 220 17.67 15.08 13.20
N ALA A 221 18.78 14.53 13.71
CA ALA A 221 20.03 14.41 12.95
C ALA A 221 19.88 13.49 11.73
N GLN A 222 19.24 12.34 11.89
CA GLN A 222 18.96 11.42 10.79
C GLN A 222 18.01 12.04 9.75
N ALA A 223 16.93 12.69 10.20
CA ALA A 223 16.00 13.36 9.30
C ALA A 223 16.68 14.49 8.49
N ALA A 224 17.58 15.26 9.12
CA ALA A 224 18.31 16.32 8.43
C ALA A 224 19.21 15.78 7.30
N LEU A 225 19.91 14.67 7.55
CA LEU A 225 20.73 14.01 6.52
C LEU A 225 19.89 13.51 5.33
N ALA A 226 18.74 12.90 5.61
CA ALA A 226 17.84 12.41 4.57
C ALA A 226 17.29 13.52 3.69
N PHE A 227 16.78 14.57 4.30
CA PHE A 227 16.14 15.65 3.54
C PHE A 227 17.15 16.43 2.71
N GLU A 228 18.40 16.59 3.18
CA GLU A 228 19.48 17.12 2.37
C GLU A 228 19.81 16.23 1.16
N GLY A 229 19.91 14.91 1.37
CA GLY A 229 20.10 13.96 0.28
C GLY A 229 18.98 14.00 -0.74
N ASN A 230 17.71 14.13 -0.31
CA ASN A 230 16.58 14.24 -1.24
C ASN A 230 16.61 15.53 -2.07
N MET A 231 17.05 16.65 -1.52
CA MET A 231 17.18 17.91 -2.26
C MET A 231 18.24 17.79 -3.38
N HIS A 232 19.38 17.15 -3.11
CA HIS A 232 20.42 16.92 -4.13
C HIS A 232 19.89 16.07 -5.29
N ARG A 233 19.11 15.03 -5.01
CA ARG A 233 18.53 14.16 -6.04
C ARG A 233 17.52 14.85 -6.95
N LEU A 234 16.78 15.85 -6.46
CA LEU A 234 15.89 16.65 -7.30
C LEU A 234 16.64 17.46 -8.34
N THR A 235 17.84 17.95 -8.01
CA THR A 235 18.66 18.75 -8.94
C THR A 235 19.30 17.91 -10.03
N ASP A 236 19.50 16.61 -9.81
CA ASP A 236 20.17 15.71 -10.75
C ASP A 236 19.24 15.06 -11.79
N SER A 237 17.99 15.56 -11.92
CA SER A 237 16.99 15.19 -12.95
C SER A 237 16.59 13.71 -13.03
N GLN A 238 16.78 12.93 -11.97
CA GLN A 238 16.41 11.51 -11.91
C GLN A 238 15.21 11.22 -11.00
N THR A 239 14.55 12.26 -10.49
CA THR A 239 13.40 12.10 -9.61
C THR A 239 12.13 12.57 -10.29
N PHE A 240 11.11 11.69 -10.34
CA PHE A 240 9.80 11.95 -10.90
C PHE A 240 8.73 11.76 -9.83
N VAL A 241 7.93 12.79 -9.57
CA VAL A 241 6.87 12.78 -8.56
C VAL A 241 5.54 13.09 -9.20
N TYR A 242 4.59 12.16 -9.10
CA TYR A 242 3.23 12.28 -9.63
C TYR A 242 2.25 12.40 -8.47
N PHE A 243 1.43 13.44 -8.47
CA PHE A 243 0.52 13.75 -7.36
C PHE A 243 -0.77 14.40 -7.86
N THR A 244 -1.76 14.58 -6.97
CA THR A 244 -3.07 15.14 -7.34
C THR A 244 -3.18 16.62 -6.97
N ALA A 245 -4.01 17.36 -7.70
CA ALA A 245 -4.34 18.76 -7.38
C ALA A 245 -5.02 18.87 -6.01
N ASP A 246 -5.92 17.94 -5.67
CA ASP A 246 -6.62 17.91 -4.38
C ASP A 246 -5.64 17.68 -3.23
N GLY A 247 -4.65 16.79 -3.40
CA GLY A 247 -3.63 16.54 -2.39
C GLY A 247 -2.71 17.74 -2.15
N LEU A 248 -2.39 18.49 -3.20
CA LEU A 248 -1.65 19.74 -3.09
C LEU A 248 -2.45 20.78 -2.29
N LEU A 249 -3.74 20.95 -2.61
CA LEU A 249 -4.63 21.87 -1.91
C LEU A 249 -4.81 21.47 -0.44
N LYS A 250 -4.93 20.17 -0.15
CA LYS A 250 -5.03 19.64 1.21
C LYS A 250 -3.77 19.99 2.04
N PHE A 251 -2.58 19.80 1.47
CA PHE A 251 -1.33 20.21 2.12
C PHE A 251 -1.30 21.73 2.37
N ALA A 252 -1.63 22.53 1.35
CA ALA A 252 -1.64 23.99 1.45
C ALA A 252 -2.59 24.49 2.55
N ALA A 253 -3.77 23.91 2.68
CA ALA A 253 -4.75 24.31 3.69
C ALA A 253 -4.40 23.78 5.09
N SER A 254 -3.97 22.51 5.19
CA SER A 254 -3.75 21.85 6.49
C SER A 254 -2.38 22.12 7.09
N GLY A 255 -1.32 22.30 6.29
CA GLY A 255 0.06 22.28 6.73
C GLY A 255 0.49 20.93 7.30
N ARG A 256 -0.19 19.83 6.89
CA ARG A 256 0.08 18.45 7.25
C ARG A 256 0.40 17.64 6.01
N THR A 257 1.20 16.61 6.15
CA THR A 257 1.51 15.65 5.09
C THR A 257 1.35 14.24 5.61
N ALA A 258 0.87 13.32 4.77
CA ALA A 258 0.76 11.91 5.10
C ALA A 258 2.10 11.17 4.98
N GLU A 259 3.14 11.78 4.38
CA GLU A 259 4.47 11.18 4.26
C GLU A 259 5.19 11.06 5.61
N ILE A 260 4.90 11.97 6.52
CA ILE A 260 5.55 12.04 7.83
C ILE A 260 4.46 11.92 8.91
N PRO A 261 4.55 10.91 9.81
CA PRO A 261 3.61 10.80 10.92
C PRO A 261 3.56 12.07 11.77
N GLU A 262 2.36 12.50 12.13
CA GLU A 262 2.13 13.76 12.88
C GLU A 262 2.84 13.82 14.22
N VAL A 263 3.23 12.67 14.78
CA VAL A 263 3.97 12.60 16.04
C VAL A 263 5.37 13.25 15.95
N PHE A 264 5.97 13.28 14.73
CA PHE A 264 7.33 13.80 14.56
C PHE A 264 7.41 15.32 14.41
N TYR A 265 6.31 16.00 14.08
CA TYR A 265 6.38 17.42 13.75
C TYR A 265 5.10 18.18 14.14
N HIS A 266 5.26 19.46 14.39
CA HIS A 266 4.17 20.42 14.52
C HIS A 266 3.72 20.87 13.12
N ARG A 267 2.45 21.27 13.00
CA ARG A 267 1.90 21.79 11.75
C ARG A 267 2.80 22.85 11.13
N PHE A 268 3.11 22.71 9.85
CA PHE A 268 3.88 23.72 9.11
C PHE A 268 3.16 25.05 9.05
N THR A 269 3.90 26.14 9.38
CA THR A 269 3.37 27.50 9.30
C THR A 269 3.03 27.89 7.86
N VAL A 270 2.33 29.01 7.66
CA VAL A 270 2.04 29.54 6.32
C VAL A 270 3.34 29.82 5.57
N GLU A 271 4.32 30.43 6.23
CA GLU A 271 5.64 30.74 5.69
C GLU A 271 6.38 29.48 5.24
N HIS A 272 6.35 28.42 6.07
CA HIS A 272 6.96 27.14 5.72
C HIS A 272 6.30 26.53 4.47
N ARG A 273 4.95 26.54 4.40
CA ARG A 273 4.21 26.04 3.25
C ARG A 273 4.54 26.80 1.97
N ILE A 274 4.55 28.13 2.03
CA ILE A 274 4.92 28.99 0.88
C ILE A 274 6.34 28.67 0.40
N GLN A 275 7.29 28.55 1.33
CA GLN A 275 8.68 28.25 0.96
C GLN A 275 8.79 26.89 0.25
N MET A 276 8.16 25.84 0.78
CA MET A 276 8.16 24.51 0.16
C MET A 276 7.42 24.50 -1.17
N LEU A 277 6.27 25.14 -1.28
CA LEU A 277 5.49 25.20 -2.51
C LEU A 277 6.20 25.97 -3.64
N ARG A 278 7.06 26.94 -3.33
CA ARG A 278 7.92 27.58 -4.34
C ARG A 278 8.88 26.57 -4.96
N GLY A 279 9.46 25.67 -4.17
CA GLY A 279 10.25 24.56 -4.68
C GLY A 279 9.46 23.59 -5.55
N VAL A 280 8.22 23.26 -5.14
CA VAL A 280 7.29 22.44 -5.94
C VAL A 280 6.99 23.10 -7.29
N ALA A 281 6.66 24.40 -7.31
CA ALA A 281 6.39 25.12 -8.55
C ALA A 281 7.58 25.07 -9.53
N GLU A 282 8.79 25.26 -9.01
CA GLU A 282 10.01 25.16 -9.82
C GLU A 282 10.23 23.75 -10.37
N SER A 283 10.01 22.72 -9.55
CA SER A 283 10.10 21.31 -9.97
C SER A 283 9.01 20.95 -11.00
N CYS A 284 7.82 21.57 -10.93
CA CYS A 284 6.81 21.44 -11.99
C CYS A 284 7.30 22.02 -13.32
N ARG A 285 7.95 23.19 -13.32
CA ARG A 285 8.49 23.80 -14.55
C ARG A 285 9.56 22.92 -15.19
N HIS A 286 10.37 22.24 -14.39
CA HIS A 286 11.39 21.30 -14.87
C HIS A 286 10.82 19.93 -15.27
N GLY A 287 9.55 19.64 -14.99
CA GLY A 287 8.88 18.39 -15.33
C GLY A 287 9.18 17.22 -14.40
N SER A 288 9.96 17.42 -13.33
CA SER A 288 10.20 16.40 -12.31
C SER A 288 8.99 16.18 -11.39
N TYR A 289 8.17 17.20 -11.19
CA TYR A 289 6.89 17.14 -10.47
C TYR A 289 5.73 17.33 -11.44
N ARG A 290 4.77 16.39 -11.40
CA ARG A 290 3.67 16.39 -12.35
C ARG A 290 2.31 16.21 -11.63
N ILE A 291 1.36 17.07 -11.95
CA ILE A 291 0.01 17.01 -11.40
C ILE A 291 -0.86 16.13 -12.30
N LEU A 292 -1.48 15.11 -11.71
CA LEU A 292 -2.44 14.24 -12.37
C LEU A 292 -3.75 14.96 -12.64
N GLN A 293 -4.28 14.86 -13.85
CA GLN A 293 -5.60 15.42 -14.21
C GLN A 293 -6.76 14.65 -13.57
N LYS A 294 -6.54 13.35 -13.29
CA LYS A 294 -7.55 12.48 -12.67
C LYS A 294 -6.86 11.56 -11.66
N PRO A 295 -7.54 11.20 -10.56
CA PRO A 295 -7.06 10.15 -9.68
C PRO A 295 -6.84 8.84 -10.44
N LEU A 296 -5.83 8.08 -10.04
CA LEU A 296 -5.58 6.77 -10.64
C LEU A 296 -6.61 5.76 -10.12
N ASN A 297 -7.31 5.10 -11.04
CA ASN A 297 -8.39 4.17 -10.71
C ASN A 297 -7.90 2.83 -10.11
N HIS A 298 -6.59 2.55 -10.19
CA HIS A 298 -6.01 1.25 -9.84
C HIS A 298 -5.23 1.24 -8.52
N LEU A 299 -5.11 2.38 -7.84
CA LEU A 299 -4.43 2.48 -6.55
C LEU A 299 -5.32 3.21 -5.54
N PRO A 300 -5.29 2.82 -4.25
CA PRO A 300 -6.02 3.53 -3.21
C PRO A 300 -5.63 5.01 -3.14
N ALA A 301 -6.62 5.88 -2.88
CA ALA A 301 -6.45 7.33 -2.88
C ALA A 301 -5.47 7.87 -1.81
N ASN A 302 -5.10 7.05 -0.83
CA ASN A 302 -4.20 7.40 0.28
C ASN A 302 -2.92 6.56 0.29
N LEU A 303 -2.63 5.85 -0.80
CA LEU A 303 -1.40 5.08 -0.96
C LEU A 303 -0.29 5.95 -1.52
N HIS A 304 0.85 5.99 -0.85
CA HIS A 304 2.09 6.58 -1.36
C HIS A 304 3.00 5.44 -1.82
N LEU A 305 3.31 5.40 -3.10
CA LEU A 305 4.26 4.48 -3.71
C LEU A 305 5.53 5.24 -4.05
N CYS A 306 6.67 4.75 -3.59
CA CYS A 306 7.98 5.25 -3.97
C CYS A 306 8.85 4.09 -4.41
N ILE A 307 9.40 4.16 -5.61
CA ILE A 307 10.35 3.20 -6.16
C ILE A 307 11.66 3.90 -6.42
N ARG A 308 12.74 3.38 -5.86
CA ARG A 308 14.09 3.86 -6.05
C ARG A 308 15.00 2.70 -6.37
N GLY A 309 15.49 2.65 -7.61
CA GLY A 309 16.22 1.50 -8.11
C GLY A 309 15.43 0.21 -7.92
N ASN A 310 15.99 -0.72 -7.16
CA ASN A 310 15.38 -2.02 -6.87
C ASN A 310 14.60 -2.07 -5.53
N VAL A 311 14.33 -0.92 -4.92
CA VAL A 311 13.60 -0.83 -3.66
C VAL A 311 12.28 -0.12 -3.87
N GLY A 312 11.19 -0.80 -3.57
CA GLY A 312 9.86 -0.24 -3.56
C GLY A 312 9.32 -0.10 -2.14
N THR A 313 8.73 1.03 -1.85
CA THR A 313 8.09 1.30 -0.57
C THR A 313 6.66 1.80 -0.78
N LEU A 314 5.76 1.33 0.07
CA LEU A 314 4.38 1.81 0.15
C LEU A 314 4.18 2.42 1.54
N ILE A 315 3.69 3.64 1.59
CA ILE A 315 3.33 4.29 2.85
C ILE A 315 1.83 4.53 2.83
N PHE A 316 1.15 4.16 3.90
CA PHE A 316 -0.26 4.47 4.08
C PHE A 316 -0.62 4.63 5.55
N GLN A 317 -1.72 5.34 5.79
CA GLN A 317 -2.26 5.54 7.12
C GLN A 317 -3.44 4.59 7.33
N LYS A 318 -3.37 3.78 8.41
CA LYS A 318 -4.50 2.97 8.85
C LYS A 318 -5.65 3.85 9.35
N TYR A 319 -6.85 3.30 9.43
CA TYR A 319 -8.01 4.03 9.95
C TYR A 319 -7.88 4.49 11.41
N ASN A 320 -7.00 3.86 12.20
CA ASN A 320 -6.66 4.29 13.57
C ASN A 320 -5.63 5.42 13.63
N GLY A 321 -5.14 5.91 12.49
CA GLY A 321 -4.13 6.97 12.39
C GLY A 321 -2.68 6.50 12.38
N GLU A 322 -2.42 5.20 12.57
CA GLU A 322 -1.08 4.63 12.51
C GLU A 322 -0.55 4.65 11.08
N VAL A 323 0.66 5.15 10.87
CA VAL A 323 1.32 5.15 9.57
C VAL A 323 2.18 3.90 9.44
N MET A 324 1.98 3.18 8.34
CA MET A 324 2.69 1.95 8.01
C MET A 324 3.57 2.15 6.79
N LEU A 325 4.79 1.62 6.89
CA LEU A 325 5.69 1.44 5.76
C LEU A 325 5.69 -0.03 5.37
N PHE A 326 5.53 -0.29 4.09
CA PHE A 326 5.70 -1.61 3.49
C PHE A 326 6.86 -1.58 2.52
N THR A 327 7.79 -2.49 2.69
CA THR A 327 8.84 -2.72 1.70
C THR A 327 8.38 -3.85 0.78
N ILE A 328 8.42 -3.61 -0.53
CA ILE A 328 8.08 -4.60 -1.55
C ILE A 328 9.27 -5.54 -1.69
N GLN A 329 9.03 -6.82 -1.43
CA GLN A 329 10.06 -7.87 -1.46
C GLN A 329 10.20 -8.53 -2.84
N GLU A 330 9.24 -8.28 -3.74
CA GLU A 330 9.11 -9.00 -4.99
C GLU A 330 9.49 -8.11 -6.18
N TYR A 331 10.50 -8.56 -6.95
CA TYR A 331 11.10 -7.78 -8.03
C TYR A 331 10.17 -7.59 -9.25
N GLY A 332 9.42 -8.61 -9.66
CA GLY A 332 8.52 -8.51 -10.80
C GLY A 332 7.37 -7.53 -10.57
N LEU A 333 6.91 -7.42 -9.31
CA LEU A 333 5.94 -6.40 -8.94
C LEU A 333 6.53 -5.00 -9.01
N LEU A 334 7.78 -4.83 -8.60
CA LEU A 334 8.49 -3.55 -8.75
C LEU A 334 8.65 -3.15 -10.21
N GLU A 335 9.04 -4.09 -11.07
CA GLU A 335 9.13 -3.85 -12.51
C GLU A 335 7.77 -3.48 -13.10
N THR A 336 6.69 -4.14 -12.67
CA THR A 336 5.33 -3.82 -13.09
C THR A 336 4.94 -2.39 -12.70
N PHE A 337 5.21 -1.96 -11.48
CA PHE A 337 4.96 -0.59 -11.05
C PHE A 337 5.82 0.43 -11.81
N LEU A 338 7.10 0.14 -11.99
CA LEU A 338 8.01 1.01 -12.75
C LEU A 338 7.54 1.19 -14.18
N ASP A 339 7.23 0.10 -14.86
CA ASP A 339 6.74 0.12 -16.23
C ASP A 339 5.43 0.92 -16.34
N TYR A 340 4.51 0.72 -15.41
CA TYR A 340 3.28 1.51 -15.31
C TYR A 340 3.56 3.02 -15.18
N LEU A 341 4.46 3.42 -14.27
CA LEU A 341 4.77 4.83 -14.03
C LEU A 341 5.52 5.47 -15.19
N GLN A 342 6.45 4.75 -15.82
CA GLN A 342 7.24 5.24 -16.96
C GLN A 342 6.41 5.38 -18.24
N ASN A 343 5.38 4.54 -18.41
CA ASN A 343 4.53 4.52 -19.60
C ASN A 343 3.20 5.30 -19.41
N MET A 344 3.06 6.08 -18.34
CA MET A 344 1.91 6.95 -18.16
C MET A 344 1.82 7.96 -19.31
N GLN A 345 0.65 8.04 -19.96
CA GLN A 345 0.43 8.94 -21.08
C GLN A 345 0.52 10.41 -20.65
N GLU A 346 1.12 11.26 -21.50
CA GLU A 346 1.20 12.72 -21.30
C GLU A 346 -0.17 13.35 -21.02
N SER A 347 -1.23 12.83 -21.64
CA SER A 347 -2.61 13.25 -21.42
C SER A 347 -3.14 12.97 -20.01
N SER A 348 -2.43 12.22 -19.20
CA SER A 348 -2.79 11.99 -17.79
C SER A 348 -2.40 13.13 -16.87
N PHE A 349 -1.58 14.06 -17.36
CA PHE A 349 -1.02 15.15 -16.56
C PHE A 349 -1.46 16.53 -17.10
N TYR A 350 -1.44 17.53 -16.22
CA TYR A 350 -1.39 18.92 -16.66
C TYR A 350 -0.04 19.20 -17.32
N SER A 351 0.00 20.17 -18.24
CA SER A 351 1.29 20.65 -18.78
C SER A 351 2.16 21.23 -17.66
N THR A 352 3.46 21.32 -17.88
CA THR A 352 4.41 21.88 -16.90
C THR A 352 4.06 23.32 -16.53
N GLU A 353 3.61 24.12 -17.51
CA GLU A 353 3.19 25.50 -17.31
C GLU A 353 1.88 25.59 -16.50
N GLU A 354 0.89 24.78 -16.81
CA GLU A 354 -0.39 24.74 -16.07
C GLU A 354 -0.17 24.26 -14.63
N ALA A 355 0.67 23.23 -14.44
CA ALA A 355 0.98 22.71 -13.12
C ALA A 355 1.69 23.77 -12.26
N ALA A 356 2.71 24.44 -12.80
CA ALA A 356 3.42 25.50 -12.10
C ALA A 356 2.50 26.68 -11.76
N ALA A 357 1.68 27.11 -12.71
CA ALA A 357 0.71 28.21 -12.50
C ALA A 357 -0.32 27.84 -11.41
N TYR A 358 -0.77 26.59 -11.35
CA TYR A 358 -1.68 26.12 -10.31
C TYR A 358 -1.05 26.19 -8.91
N VAL A 359 0.22 25.78 -8.77
CA VAL A 359 0.95 25.89 -7.51
C VAL A 359 1.12 27.36 -7.11
N GLU A 360 1.44 28.24 -8.04
CA GLU A 360 1.59 29.69 -7.80
C GLU A 360 0.29 30.35 -7.35
N ASP A 361 -0.87 29.97 -7.93
CA ASP A 361 -2.19 30.44 -7.48
C ASP A 361 -2.46 30.03 -6.02
N ILE A 362 -2.09 28.81 -5.63
CA ILE A 362 -2.18 28.35 -4.23
C ILE A 362 -1.29 29.18 -3.31
N ILE A 363 -0.05 29.48 -3.73
CA ILE A 363 0.85 30.34 -2.95
C ILE A 363 0.23 31.72 -2.74
N LEU A 364 -0.34 32.34 -3.78
CA LEU A 364 -1.02 33.65 -3.67
C LEU A 364 -2.19 33.59 -2.69
N LYS A 365 -2.99 32.54 -2.72
CA LYS A 365 -4.10 32.33 -1.78
C LYS A 365 -3.62 32.22 -0.33
N LEU A 366 -2.49 31.53 -0.09
CA LEU A 366 -1.87 31.46 1.23
C LEU A 366 -1.35 32.84 1.69
N GLU A 367 -0.70 33.61 0.81
CA GLU A 367 -0.20 34.95 1.09
C GLU A 367 -1.34 35.93 1.43
N ASN A 368 -2.50 35.77 0.81
CA ASN A 368 -3.71 36.57 1.06
C ASN A 368 -4.53 36.09 2.26
N GLY A 369 -4.19 34.96 2.88
CA GLY A 369 -4.96 34.38 3.99
C GLY A 369 -6.32 33.77 3.56
N GLU A 370 -6.41 33.31 2.33
CA GLU A 370 -7.61 32.66 1.76
C GLU A 370 -7.62 31.14 1.98
N LEU A 371 -6.50 30.56 2.44
CA LEU A 371 -6.30 29.14 2.75
C LEU A 371 -5.72 28.91 4.15
#